data_be6ceed3df2a476d1be84397587e1d3b
#
_entry.id   be6ceed3df2a476d1be84397587e1d3b
#
_cell.length_a   1.000
_cell.length_b   1.000
_cell.length_c   1.000
_cell.angle_alpha   90.00
_cell.angle_beta   90.00
_cell.angle_gamma   90.00
#
_symmetry.space_group_name_H-M   'P 1'
#
loop_
_entity.id
_entity.type
_entity.pdbx_description
1 polymer ?
#
loop_
_entity_poly.entity_id
_entity_poly.type
_entity_poly.pdbx_seq_one_letter_code
_entity_poly.pdbx_strand_id
1 'polypeptide(L)'
;MSFGVLFTLYSLSVAFYMPTIALSNSVAYCVLEGAGLDTVKSFPPIRVWGTVGFICSMLVCDAAGFQTTCMQFVQCAVLGLALGLYAMTLPGCPVSRAGNKKSLVEALGLRAFTLFRQRRMALFFVFSMLLGVSLQITNGFANPFITSFRDIPQYASTFGANHANALISLSQVSETLCILLIPFFLKRFGIKNVMLMAMFAWVLRFGLFGLGNPGSGVWMFVLSMIVYGVAFDFFNISGSLFVNKETDVAIRSSAQGLFMIMTNG
;
A
#
# COMPACT_ATOMS: atom_id res chain seq x y z
N MET A 1 -14.71 -23.32 13.67
CA MET A 1 -14.36 -22.07 14.35
C MET A 1 -15.54 -21.13 14.17
N SER A 2 -16.06 -20.50 15.23
CA SER A 2 -17.19 -19.55 15.07
C SER A 2 -16.69 -18.27 14.41
N PHE A 3 -17.54 -17.60 13.62
CA PHE A 3 -17.21 -16.33 12.95
C PHE A 3 -16.68 -15.28 13.94
N GLY A 4 -17.30 -15.18 15.14
CA GLY A 4 -16.89 -14.23 16.16
C GLY A 4 -15.44 -14.44 16.63
N VAL A 5 -15.02 -15.68 16.84
CA VAL A 5 -13.63 -15.99 17.24
C VAL A 5 -12.65 -15.63 16.12
N LEU A 6 -12.98 -15.99 14.87
CA LEU A 6 -12.15 -15.67 13.71
C LEU A 6 -12.00 -14.15 13.54
N PHE A 7 -13.12 -13.43 13.61
CA PHE A 7 -13.13 -11.97 13.49
C PHE A 7 -12.31 -11.30 14.59
N THR A 8 -12.44 -11.75 15.83
CA THR A 8 -11.69 -11.17 16.97
C THR A 8 -10.18 -11.39 16.80
N LEU A 9 -9.76 -12.62 16.46
CA LEU A 9 -8.34 -12.95 16.27
C LEU A 9 -7.76 -12.19 15.07
N TYR A 10 -8.50 -12.09 13.97
CA TYR A 10 -8.08 -11.33 12.80
C TYR A 10 -7.94 -9.84 13.11
N SER A 11 -8.95 -9.24 13.76
CA SER A 11 -8.92 -7.82 14.16
C SER A 11 -7.74 -7.51 15.08
N LEU A 12 -7.45 -8.40 16.04
CA LEU A 12 -6.31 -8.27 16.93
C LEU A 12 -4.99 -8.36 16.16
N SER A 13 -4.87 -9.30 15.23
CA SER A 13 -3.69 -9.44 14.37
C SER A 13 -3.45 -8.19 13.53
N VAL A 14 -4.49 -7.62 12.92
CA VAL A 14 -4.40 -6.38 12.13
C VAL A 14 -4.01 -5.19 13.01
N ALA A 15 -4.58 -5.09 14.22
CA ALA A 15 -4.26 -4.02 15.16
C ALA A 15 -2.77 -3.99 15.56
N PHE A 16 -2.12 -5.15 15.64
CA PHE A 16 -0.67 -5.24 15.88
C PHE A 16 0.15 -5.08 14.61
N TYR A 17 -0.32 -5.57 13.47
CA TYR A 17 0.42 -5.54 12.22
C TYR A 17 0.50 -4.14 11.58
N MET A 18 -0.60 -3.40 11.54
CA MET A 18 -0.64 -2.09 10.87
C MET A 18 0.37 -1.07 11.43
N PRO A 19 0.57 -0.95 12.76
CA PRO A 19 1.61 -0.08 13.28
C PRO A 19 3.03 -0.47 12.87
N THR A 20 3.31 -1.77 12.63
CA THR A 20 4.66 -2.21 12.24
C THR A 20 5.08 -1.65 10.90
N ILE A 21 4.14 -1.45 9.96
CA ILE A 21 4.41 -0.84 8.65
C ILE A 21 4.86 0.62 8.82
N ALA A 22 4.14 1.39 9.63
CA ALA A 22 4.48 2.78 9.91
C ALA A 22 5.82 2.90 10.65
N LEU A 23 6.06 2.03 11.62
CA LEU A 23 7.30 1.98 12.39
C LEU A 23 8.49 1.59 11.51
N SER A 24 8.36 0.62 10.60
CA SER A 24 9.43 0.22 9.69
C SER A 24 9.87 1.37 8.79
N ASN A 25 8.90 2.14 8.26
CA ASN A 25 9.20 3.35 7.47
C ASN A 25 9.91 4.41 8.33
N SER A 26 9.44 4.62 9.56
CA SER A 26 10.04 5.59 10.49
C SER A 26 11.48 5.22 10.84
N VAL A 27 11.77 3.95 11.11
CA VAL A 27 13.13 3.45 11.37
C VAL A 27 14.00 3.62 10.14
N ALA A 28 13.50 3.28 8.94
CA ALA A 28 14.25 3.47 7.70
C ALA A 28 14.63 4.94 7.46
N TYR A 29 13.71 5.87 7.67
CA TYR A 29 14.02 7.31 7.57
C TYR A 29 15.03 7.74 8.62
N CYS A 30 14.88 7.32 9.87
CA CYS A 30 15.81 7.64 10.94
C CYS A 30 17.25 7.17 10.64
N VAL A 31 17.39 5.94 10.13
CA VAL A 31 18.69 5.37 9.76
C VAL A 31 19.32 6.11 8.58
N LEU A 32 18.51 6.44 7.55
CA LEU A 32 18.99 7.19 6.40
C LEU A 32 19.44 8.61 6.76
N GLU A 33 18.65 9.32 7.57
CA GLU A 33 18.99 10.65 8.07
C GLU A 33 20.24 10.61 8.95
N GLY A 34 20.35 9.60 9.83
CA GLY A 34 21.53 9.39 10.67
C GLY A 34 22.81 9.09 9.87
N ALA A 35 22.67 8.48 8.70
CA ALA A 35 23.76 8.24 7.74
C ALA A 35 24.05 9.44 6.81
N GLY A 36 23.31 10.55 6.93
CA GLY A 36 23.45 11.73 6.07
C GLY A 36 23.01 11.52 4.63
N LEU A 37 22.19 10.50 4.36
CA LEU A 37 21.69 10.17 3.04
C LEU A 37 20.39 10.92 2.72
N ASP A 38 20.21 11.29 1.44
CA ASP A 38 18.97 11.88 0.95
C ASP A 38 17.84 10.84 0.97
N THR A 39 16.89 11.04 1.87
CA THR A 39 15.74 10.12 2.06
C THR A 39 14.89 9.97 0.79
N VAL A 40 14.75 11.03 -0.01
CA VAL A 40 13.96 10.98 -1.26
C VAL A 40 14.59 10.06 -2.30
N LYS A 41 15.92 10.02 -2.35
CA LYS A 41 16.66 9.17 -3.31
C LYS A 41 16.90 7.76 -2.77
N SER A 42 17.19 7.64 -1.47
CA SER A 42 17.66 6.39 -0.88
C SER A 42 16.53 5.50 -0.34
N PHE A 43 15.39 6.06 0.02
CA PHE A 43 14.26 5.29 0.54
C PHE A 43 13.59 4.39 -0.51
N PRO A 44 13.31 4.84 -1.76
CA PRO A 44 12.62 4.01 -2.75
C PRO A 44 13.29 2.67 -3.03
N PRO A 45 14.62 2.56 -3.23
CA PRO A 45 15.27 1.26 -3.39
C PRO A 45 15.12 0.32 -2.19
N ILE A 46 15.09 0.86 -0.96
CA ILE A 46 14.86 0.07 0.25
C ILE A 46 13.40 -0.43 0.27
N ARG A 47 12.46 0.43 -0.07
CA ARG A 47 11.03 0.11 -0.12
C ARG A 47 10.71 -1.04 -1.09
N VAL A 48 11.42 -1.12 -2.22
CA VAL A 48 11.26 -2.19 -3.23
C VAL A 48 11.44 -3.58 -2.62
N TRP A 49 12.35 -3.77 -1.66
CA TRP A 49 12.54 -5.05 -0.99
C TRP A 49 11.31 -5.56 -0.26
N GLY A 50 10.44 -4.65 0.21
CA GLY A 50 9.13 -5.00 0.76
C GLY A 50 8.23 -5.66 -0.28
N THR A 51 8.17 -5.11 -1.49
CA THR A 51 7.39 -5.69 -2.60
C THR A 51 8.00 -7.02 -3.07
N VAL A 52 9.32 -7.12 -3.17
CA VAL A 52 10.01 -8.38 -3.48
C VAL A 52 9.68 -9.46 -2.45
N GLY A 53 9.73 -9.14 -1.16
CA GLY A 53 9.34 -10.07 -0.09
C GLY A 53 7.89 -10.54 -0.19
N PHE A 54 6.98 -9.62 -0.54
CA PHE A 54 5.57 -9.94 -0.77
C PHE A 54 5.39 -10.91 -1.96
N ILE A 55 6.04 -10.65 -3.09
CA ILE A 55 6.02 -11.53 -4.27
C ILE A 55 6.57 -12.93 -3.91
N CYS A 56 7.71 -13.00 -3.23
CA CYS A 56 8.29 -14.27 -2.79
C CYS A 56 7.33 -15.03 -1.88
N SER A 57 6.69 -14.36 -0.92
CA SER A 57 5.72 -14.99 -0.01
C SER A 57 4.50 -15.53 -0.76
N MET A 58 3.99 -14.79 -1.75
CA MET A 58 2.89 -15.23 -2.62
C MET A 58 3.28 -16.48 -3.44
N LEU A 59 4.46 -16.47 -4.05
CA LEU A 59 4.93 -17.59 -4.86
C LEU A 59 5.17 -18.86 -4.00
N VAL A 60 5.70 -18.71 -2.79
CA VAL A 60 5.84 -19.81 -1.85
C VAL A 60 4.48 -20.38 -1.45
N CYS A 61 3.52 -19.52 -1.15
CA CYS A 61 2.14 -19.92 -0.83
C CYS A 61 1.48 -20.68 -2.00
N ASP A 62 1.71 -20.24 -3.23
CA ASP A 62 1.20 -20.85 -4.44
C ASP A 62 1.85 -22.20 -4.72
N ALA A 63 3.18 -22.24 -4.74
CA ALA A 63 3.97 -23.44 -5.01
C ALA A 63 3.74 -24.56 -3.96
N ALA A 64 3.50 -24.18 -2.70
CA ALA A 64 3.19 -25.12 -1.62
C ALA A 64 1.70 -25.54 -1.58
N GLY A 65 0.85 -24.98 -2.43
CA GLY A 65 -0.58 -25.29 -2.45
C GLY A 65 -1.34 -24.79 -1.21
N PHE A 66 -0.84 -23.76 -0.53
CA PHE A 66 -1.43 -23.26 0.72
C PHE A 66 -2.62 -22.35 0.53
N GLN A 67 -2.94 -21.93 -0.71
CA GLN A 67 -3.95 -20.92 -1.04
C GLN A 67 -5.35 -21.19 -0.47
N THR A 68 -5.75 -22.46 -0.38
CA THR A 68 -7.07 -22.88 0.10
C THR A 68 -7.01 -23.54 1.49
N THR A 69 -5.86 -23.55 2.13
CA THR A 69 -5.64 -24.25 3.40
C THR A 69 -5.33 -23.25 4.52
N CYS A 70 -5.47 -23.71 5.78
CA CYS A 70 -5.06 -22.91 6.94
C CYS A 70 -3.53 -22.72 7.04
N MET A 71 -2.74 -23.39 6.20
CA MET A 71 -1.28 -23.28 6.18
C MET A 71 -0.78 -21.89 5.80
N GLN A 72 -1.57 -21.12 5.05
CA GLN A 72 -1.27 -19.70 4.79
C GLN A 72 -1.14 -18.88 6.10
N PHE A 73 -1.97 -19.15 7.11
CA PHE A 73 -1.86 -18.48 8.42
C PHE A 73 -0.61 -18.93 9.19
N VAL A 74 -0.22 -20.19 9.06
CA VAL A 74 1.04 -20.71 9.65
C VAL A 74 2.23 -20.03 8.99
N GLN A 75 2.24 -19.90 7.66
CA GLN A 75 3.27 -19.16 6.93
C GLN A 75 3.38 -17.72 7.42
N CYS A 76 2.26 -17.01 7.56
CA CYS A 76 2.25 -15.64 8.10
C CYS A 76 2.78 -15.58 9.53
N ALA A 77 2.44 -16.56 10.39
CA ALA A 77 2.93 -16.60 11.76
C ALA A 77 4.44 -16.82 11.83
N VAL A 78 4.99 -17.71 11.01
CA VAL A 78 6.45 -17.97 10.93
C VAL A 78 7.19 -16.72 10.46
N LEU A 79 6.69 -16.04 9.41
CA LEU A 79 7.28 -14.78 8.92
C LEU A 79 7.17 -13.66 9.96
N GLY A 80 6.06 -13.58 10.70
CA GLY A 80 5.88 -12.63 11.80
C GLY A 80 6.86 -12.85 12.95
N LEU A 81 7.09 -14.11 13.34
CA LEU A 81 8.10 -14.44 14.35
C LEU A 81 9.52 -14.10 13.88
N ALA A 82 9.86 -14.43 12.63
CA ALA A 82 11.15 -14.08 12.04
C ALA A 82 11.34 -12.55 12.01
N LEU A 83 10.32 -11.78 11.65
CA LEU A 83 10.34 -10.32 11.69
C LEU A 83 10.55 -9.81 13.12
N GLY A 84 9.87 -10.40 14.12
CA GLY A 84 10.02 -10.02 15.52
C GLY A 84 11.45 -10.24 16.04
N LEU A 85 12.07 -11.38 15.70
CA LEU A 85 13.47 -11.66 16.03
C LEU A 85 14.43 -10.69 15.32
N TYR A 86 14.19 -10.43 14.03
CA TYR A 86 15.00 -9.48 13.27
C TYR A 86 14.87 -8.04 13.81
N ALA A 87 13.69 -7.65 14.25
CA ALA A 87 13.48 -6.31 14.82
C ALA A 87 14.37 -6.01 16.05
N MET A 88 14.79 -7.06 16.79
CA MET A 88 15.71 -6.91 17.92
C MET A 88 17.13 -6.52 17.50
N THR A 89 17.49 -6.73 16.22
CA THR A 89 18.80 -6.39 15.67
C THR A 89 18.86 -5.00 15.04
N LEU A 90 17.71 -4.30 14.94
CA LEU A 90 17.65 -2.98 14.35
C LEU A 90 18.36 -1.93 15.23
N PRO A 91 19.03 -0.94 14.62
CA PRO A 91 19.68 0.13 15.36
C PRO A 91 18.65 0.95 16.14
N GLY A 92 19.03 1.36 17.37
CA GLY A 92 18.19 2.23 18.19
C GLY A 92 18.01 3.60 17.55
N CYS A 93 16.77 3.98 17.29
CA CYS A 93 16.45 5.32 16.85
C CYS A 93 16.25 6.24 18.06
N PRO A 94 16.71 7.51 18.01
CA PRO A 94 16.51 8.46 19.08
C PRO A 94 15.01 8.69 19.32
N VAL A 95 14.53 8.26 20.48
CA VAL A 95 13.16 8.52 20.90
C VAL A 95 13.13 9.88 21.58
N SER A 96 12.49 10.86 20.98
CA SER A 96 12.19 12.13 21.65
C SER A 96 11.23 11.87 22.82
N ARG A 97 11.77 11.70 24.01
CA ARG A 97 10.98 11.72 25.25
C ARG A 97 10.58 13.16 25.52
N ALA A 98 9.49 13.61 24.91
CA ALA A 98 8.90 14.89 25.29
C ALA A 98 8.44 14.79 26.75
N GLY A 99 9.18 15.41 27.64
CA GLY A 99 8.98 15.39 29.10
C GLY A 99 7.76 16.17 29.62
N ASN A 100 6.75 16.40 28.82
CA ASN A 100 5.50 17.01 29.26
C ASN A 100 4.34 16.02 29.04
N LYS A 101 3.42 15.98 30.02
CA LYS A 101 2.16 15.25 29.95
C LYS A 101 1.43 15.63 28.66
N LYS A 102 1.62 14.85 27.59
CA LYS A 102 0.87 15.06 26.35
C LYS A 102 -0.61 14.87 26.67
N SER A 103 -1.42 15.84 26.29
CA SER A 103 -2.89 15.67 26.30
C SER A 103 -3.26 14.41 25.49
N LEU A 104 -4.33 13.71 25.88
CA LEU A 104 -4.83 12.55 25.12
C LEU A 104 -5.02 12.88 23.64
N VAL A 105 -5.43 14.11 23.32
CA VAL A 105 -5.55 14.65 21.96
C VAL A 105 -4.21 14.62 21.21
N GLU A 106 -3.12 14.93 21.89
CA GLU A 106 -1.76 14.89 21.31
C GLU A 106 -1.24 13.45 21.20
N ALA A 107 -1.52 12.62 22.21
CA ALA A 107 -1.11 11.23 22.23
C ALA A 107 -1.79 10.41 21.11
N LEU A 108 -3.06 10.72 20.83
CA LEU A 108 -3.84 10.08 19.76
C LEU A 108 -3.66 10.73 18.40
N GLY A 109 -2.83 11.78 18.29
CA GLY A 109 -2.58 12.46 17.02
C GLY A 109 -3.78 13.23 16.45
N LEU A 110 -4.81 13.49 17.25
CA LEU A 110 -6.06 14.14 16.82
C LEU A 110 -5.85 15.59 16.35
N ARG A 111 -4.71 16.20 16.66
CA ARG A 111 -4.33 17.50 16.08
C ARG A 111 -4.25 17.49 14.55
N ALA A 112 -4.00 16.37 13.92
CA ALA A 112 -4.01 16.26 12.47
C ALA A 112 -5.36 16.63 11.85
N PHE A 113 -6.47 16.42 12.58
CA PHE A 113 -7.81 16.82 12.12
C PHE A 113 -7.97 18.34 11.99
N THR A 114 -7.14 19.16 12.64
CA THR A 114 -7.14 20.61 12.41
C THR A 114 -6.77 21.00 10.98
N LEU A 115 -6.08 20.13 10.26
CA LEU A 115 -5.72 20.31 8.85
C LEU A 115 -6.95 20.40 7.93
N PHE A 116 -8.08 19.80 8.32
CA PHE A 116 -9.33 19.92 7.56
C PHE A 116 -9.89 21.37 7.53
N ARG A 117 -9.45 22.25 8.42
CA ARG A 117 -9.81 23.67 8.37
C ARG A 117 -9.18 24.39 7.18
N GLN A 118 -8.07 23.89 6.67
CA GLN A 118 -7.42 24.41 5.47
C GLN A 118 -8.05 23.74 4.24
N ARG A 119 -8.75 24.51 3.39
CA ARG A 119 -9.45 24.01 2.21
C ARG A 119 -8.58 23.10 1.32
N ARG A 120 -7.31 23.43 1.18
CA ARG A 120 -6.34 22.67 0.38
C ARG A 120 -6.09 21.27 0.94
N MET A 121 -5.86 21.18 2.25
CA MET A 121 -5.63 19.92 2.95
C MET A 121 -6.92 19.11 3.06
N ALA A 122 -8.06 19.75 3.32
CA ALA A 122 -9.36 19.07 3.34
C ALA A 122 -9.66 18.39 2.00
N LEU A 123 -9.52 19.11 0.88
CA LEU A 123 -9.70 18.52 -0.45
C LEU A 123 -8.72 17.37 -0.71
N PHE A 124 -7.46 17.52 -0.34
CA PHE A 124 -6.47 16.48 -0.47
C PHE A 124 -6.86 15.21 0.30
N PHE A 125 -7.29 15.33 1.55
CA PHE A 125 -7.71 14.17 2.36
C PHE A 125 -8.99 13.52 1.82
N VAL A 126 -9.96 14.29 1.31
CA VAL A 126 -11.16 13.74 0.66
C VAL A 126 -10.77 12.91 -0.57
N PHE A 127 -9.90 13.43 -1.44
CA PHE A 127 -9.42 12.67 -2.59
C PHE A 127 -8.59 11.45 -2.17
N SER A 128 -7.77 11.56 -1.13
CA SER A 128 -7.03 10.43 -0.56
C SER A 128 -7.97 9.31 -0.10
N MET A 129 -9.08 9.66 0.55
CA MET A 129 -10.10 8.71 0.98
C MET A 129 -10.79 8.03 -0.21
N LEU A 130 -11.17 8.79 -1.24
CA LEU A 130 -11.80 8.23 -2.44
C LEU A 130 -10.85 7.27 -3.18
N LEU A 131 -9.56 7.59 -3.23
CA LEU A 131 -8.54 6.69 -3.79
C LEU A 131 -8.31 5.48 -2.89
N GLY A 132 -8.38 5.62 -1.58
CA GLY A 132 -8.36 4.51 -0.63
C GLY A 132 -9.52 3.53 -0.88
N VAL A 133 -10.74 4.03 -1.09
CA VAL A 133 -11.89 3.20 -1.49
C VAL A 133 -11.60 2.46 -2.80
N SER A 134 -11.06 3.15 -3.80
CA SER A 134 -10.68 2.53 -5.08
C SER A 134 -9.63 1.43 -4.91
N LEU A 135 -8.66 1.63 -4.03
CA LEU A 135 -7.64 0.64 -3.69
C LEU A 135 -8.28 -0.61 -3.05
N GLN A 136 -9.17 -0.42 -2.07
CA GLN A 136 -9.81 -1.55 -1.38
C GLN A 136 -10.76 -2.33 -2.28
N ILE A 137 -11.49 -1.65 -3.18
CA ILE A 137 -12.27 -2.32 -4.22
C ILE A 137 -11.37 -3.19 -5.09
N THR A 138 -10.23 -2.67 -5.54
CA THR A 138 -9.27 -3.44 -6.33
C THR A 138 -8.75 -4.66 -5.55
N ASN A 139 -8.30 -4.46 -4.31
CA ASN A 139 -7.72 -5.52 -3.50
C ASN A 139 -8.73 -6.62 -3.14
N GLY A 140 -9.98 -6.24 -2.86
CA GLY A 140 -11.03 -7.19 -2.49
C GLY A 140 -11.70 -7.88 -3.68
N PHE A 141 -11.85 -7.21 -4.80
CA PHE A 141 -12.71 -7.68 -5.88
C PHE A 141 -12.00 -7.99 -7.20
N ALA A 142 -10.74 -7.62 -7.42
CA ALA A 142 -10.06 -7.88 -8.68
C ALA A 142 -9.94 -9.38 -8.97
N ASN A 143 -9.54 -10.18 -8.00
CA ASN A 143 -9.44 -11.63 -8.16
C ASN A 143 -10.81 -12.28 -8.35
N PRO A 144 -11.82 -12.08 -7.45
CA PRO A 144 -13.18 -12.59 -7.67
C PRO A 144 -13.79 -12.17 -9.01
N PHE A 145 -13.56 -10.94 -9.45
CA PHE A 145 -14.05 -10.44 -10.73
C PHE A 145 -13.45 -11.21 -11.92
N ILE A 146 -12.13 -11.40 -11.95
CA ILE A 146 -11.48 -12.15 -13.04
C ILE A 146 -11.91 -13.64 -13.00
N THR A 147 -12.01 -14.23 -11.82
CA THR A 147 -12.39 -15.63 -11.67
C THR A 147 -13.88 -15.90 -11.97
N SER A 148 -14.75 -14.90 -11.81
CA SER A 148 -16.18 -15.05 -12.15
C SER A 148 -16.43 -15.34 -13.63
N PHE A 149 -15.49 -15.02 -14.51
CA PHE A 149 -15.58 -15.39 -15.92
C PHE A 149 -15.49 -16.90 -16.18
N ARG A 150 -15.08 -17.70 -15.19
CA ARG A 150 -15.13 -19.19 -15.29
C ARG A 150 -16.55 -19.72 -15.42
N ASP A 151 -17.52 -19.01 -14.89
CA ASP A 151 -18.95 -19.40 -14.94
C ASP A 151 -19.54 -19.19 -16.34
N ILE A 152 -18.82 -18.49 -17.22
CA ILE A 152 -19.22 -18.24 -18.60
C ILE A 152 -18.56 -19.27 -19.51
N PRO A 153 -19.33 -20.17 -20.19
CA PRO A 153 -18.77 -21.28 -20.98
C PRO A 153 -17.71 -20.83 -22.01
N GLN A 154 -17.89 -19.65 -22.59
CA GLN A 154 -16.97 -19.06 -23.57
C GLN A 154 -15.58 -18.77 -22.99
N TYR A 155 -15.49 -18.47 -21.69
CA TYR A 155 -14.25 -18.04 -21.01
C TYR A 155 -13.71 -19.06 -20.02
N ALA A 156 -14.44 -20.12 -19.72
CA ALA A 156 -14.11 -21.11 -18.70
C ALA A 156 -12.71 -21.74 -18.89
N SER A 157 -12.28 -21.95 -20.13
CA SER A 157 -10.97 -22.54 -20.45
C SER A 157 -9.85 -21.52 -20.70
N THR A 158 -10.12 -20.22 -20.57
CA THR A 158 -9.12 -19.20 -20.87
C THR A 158 -8.06 -19.11 -19.76
N PHE A 159 -6.83 -18.80 -20.14
CA PHE A 159 -5.73 -18.58 -19.19
C PHE A 159 -6.09 -17.49 -18.16
N GLY A 160 -6.62 -16.36 -18.61
CA GLY A 160 -6.94 -15.23 -17.73
C GLY A 160 -7.90 -15.60 -16.61
N ALA A 161 -8.99 -16.34 -16.91
CA ALA A 161 -9.96 -16.77 -15.92
C ALA A 161 -9.37 -17.78 -14.91
N ASN A 162 -8.47 -18.68 -15.37
CA ASN A 162 -7.90 -19.73 -14.54
C ASN A 162 -6.68 -19.31 -13.74
N HIS A 163 -5.96 -18.27 -14.18
CA HIS A 163 -4.74 -17.77 -13.55
C HIS A 163 -4.85 -16.29 -13.16
N ALA A 164 -5.94 -15.92 -12.50
CA ALA A 164 -6.16 -14.55 -12.03
C ALA A 164 -5.01 -14.02 -11.16
N ASN A 165 -4.43 -14.87 -10.32
CA ASN A 165 -3.28 -14.50 -9.48
C ASN A 165 -2.03 -14.18 -10.31
N ALA A 166 -1.80 -14.88 -11.41
CA ALA A 166 -0.69 -14.57 -12.32
C ALA A 166 -0.87 -13.20 -12.98
N LEU A 167 -2.11 -12.82 -13.35
CA LEU A 167 -2.40 -11.48 -13.85
C LEU A 167 -2.20 -10.42 -12.76
N ILE A 168 -2.68 -10.69 -11.54
CA ILE A 168 -2.53 -9.75 -10.41
C ILE A 168 -1.06 -9.58 -10.03
N SER A 169 -0.23 -10.64 -10.10
CA SER A 169 1.20 -10.53 -9.81
C SER A 169 1.93 -9.56 -10.74
N LEU A 170 1.44 -9.37 -11.97
CA LEU A 170 1.97 -8.38 -12.89
C LEU A 170 1.82 -6.95 -12.35
N SER A 171 0.78 -6.67 -11.56
CA SER A 171 0.61 -5.37 -10.91
C SER A 171 1.71 -5.09 -9.89
N GLN A 172 2.20 -6.13 -9.20
CA GLN A 172 3.30 -6.01 -8.24
C GLN A 172 4.64 -5.72 -8.92
N VAL A 173 4.86 -6.32 -10.09
CA VAL A 173 6.03 -6.01 -10.93
C VAL A 173 5.97 -4.54 -11.39
N SER A 174 4.80 -4.10 -11.85
CA SER A 174 4.58 -2.70 -12.23
C SER A 174 4.80 -1.74 -11.07
N GLU A 175 4.29 -2.05 -9.87
CA GLU A 175 4.52 -1.29 -8.64
C GLU A 175 6.02 -1.11 -8.39
N THR A 176 6.79 -2.20 -8.42
CA THR A 176 8.24 -2.17 -8.22
C THR A 176 8.94 -1.22 -9.19
N LEU A 177 8.60 -1.28 -10.49
CA LEU A 177 9.19 -0.42 -11.51
C LEU A 177 8.75 1.04 -11.32
N CYS A 178 7.49 1.28 -11.01
CA CYS A 178 6.94 2.62 -10.80
C CYS A 178 7.59 3.32 -9.60
N ILE A 179 7.81 2.63 -8.49
CA ILE A 179 8.52 3.19 -7.33
C ILE A 179 9.89 3.75 -7.72
N LEU A 180 10.64 3.01 -8.53
CA LEU A 180 11.97 3.44 -8.99
C LEU A 180 11.91 4.64 -9.95
N LEU A 181 10.82 4.81 -10.69
CA LEU A 181 10.63 5.91 -11.62
C LEU A 181 10.12 7.20 -10.96
N ILE A 182 9.54 7.13 -9.76
CA ILE A 182 8.95 8.28 -9.05
C ILE A 182 9.91 9.46 -8.91
N PRO A 183 11.17 9.31 -8.51
CA PRO A 183 12.08 10.46 -8.39
C PRO A 183 12.25 11.23 -9.70
N PHE A 184 12.27 10.53 -10.84
CA PHE A 184 12.33 11.15 -12.15
C PHE A 184 11.05 11.97 -12.45
N PHE A 185 9.89 11.38 -12.22
CA PHE A 185 8.61 12.06 -12.47
C PHE A 185 8.39 13.24 -11.55
N LEU A 186 8.73 13.12 -10.26
CA LEU A 186 8.63 14.22 -9.30
C LEU A 186 9.53 15.39 -9.67
N LYS A 187 10.76 15.11 -10.11
CA LYS A 187 11.70 16.15 -10.55
C LYS A 187 11.22 16.85 -11.81
N ARG A 188 10.61 16.11 -12.75
CA ARG A 188 10.20 16.65 -14.06
C ARG A 188 8.86 17.37 -14.02
N PHE A 189 7.87 16.82 -13.32
CA PHE A 189 6.48 17.27 -13.37
C PHE A 189 5.99 17.91 -12.06
N GLY A 190 6.70 17.68 -10.96
CA GLY A 190 6.33 18.15 -9.63
C GLY A 190 5.19 17.34 -8.98
N ILE A 191 5.02 17.51 -7.67
CA ILE A 191 4.11 16.73 -6.83
C ILE A 191 2.67 16.75 -7.36
N LYS A 192 2.14 17.93 -7.69
CA LYS A 192 0.75 18.11 -8.14
C LYS A 192 0.44 17.30 -9.40
N ASN A 193 1.28 17.40 -10.42
CA ASN A 193 1.02 16.72 -11.70
C ASN A 193 1.20 15.20 -11.56
N VAL A 194 2.14 14.74 -10.74
CA VAL A 194 2.32 13.31 -10.45
C VAL A 194 1.08 12.74 -9.74
N MET A 195 0.49 13.47 -8.78
CA MET A 195 -0.78 13.08 -8.15
C MET A 195 -1.94 13.04 -9.15
N LEU A 196 -2.03 14.01 -10.07
CA LEU A 196 -3.07 14.01 -11.11
C LEU A 196 -2.89 12.84 -12.10
N MET A 197 -1.66 12.51 -12.47
CA MET A 197 -1.36 11.31 -13.27
C MET A 197 -1.84 10.03 -12.58
N ALA A 198 -1.61 9.92 -11.27
CA ALA A 198 -2.09 8.79 -10.49
C ALA A 198 -3.62 8.69 -10.46
N MET A 199 -4.31 9.82 -10.26
CA MET A 199 -5.78 9.85 -10.28
C MET A 199 -6.33 9.43 -11.66
N PHE A 200 -5.74 9.92 -12.74
CA PHE A 200 -6.12 9.53 -14.10
C PHE A 200 -5.83 8.03 -14.34
N ALA A 201 -4.73 7.53 -13.84
CA ALA A 201 -4.38 6.11 -13.93
C ALA A 201 -5.42 5.21 -13.24
N TRP A 202 -6.02 5.65 -12.10
CA TRP A 202 -7.14 4.94 -11.48
C TRP A 202 -8.38 4.87 -12.38
N VAL A 203 -8.74 5.98 -13.03
CA VAL A 203 -9.86 6.01 -13.98
C VAL A 203 -9.60 5.05 -15.15
N LEU A 204 -8.39 5.10 -15.72
CA LEU A 204 -7.98 4.22 -16.81
C LEU A 204 -8.00 2.75 -16.38
N ARG A 205 -7.51 2.43 -15.18
CA ARG A 205 -7.50 1.07 -14.63
C ARG A 205 -8.90 0.48 -14.57
N PHE A 206 -9.85 1.17 -13.95
CA PHE A 206 -11.23 0.67 -13.85
C PHE A 206 -11.93 0.62 -15.20
N GLY A 207 -11.66 1.58 -16.09
CA GLY A 207 -12.17 1.53 -17.48
C GLY A 207 -11.70 0.28 -18.21
N LEU A 208 -10.40 -0.06 -18.10
CA LEU A 208 -9.82 -1.27 -18.70
C LEU A 208 -10.39 -2.56 -18.08
N PHE A 209 -10.66 -2.57 -16.77
CA PHE A 209 -11.35 -3.70 -16.13
C PHE A 209 -12.78 -3.84 -16.63
N GLY A 210 -13.52 -2.75 -16.75
CA GLY A 210 -14.92 -2.78 -17.17
C GLY A 210 -15.12 -3.18 -18.64
N LEU A 211 -14.14 -2.89 -19.51
CA LEU A 211 -14.17 -3.23 -20.93
C LEU A 211 -13.46 -4.54 -21.27
N GLY A 212 -12.58 -5.02 -20.37
CA GLY A 212 -11.77 -6.22 -20.56
C GLY A 212 -12.57 -7.51 -20.40
N ASN A 213 -12.04 -8.56 -21.00
CA ASN A 213 -12.48 -9.94 -20.78
C ASN A 213 -11.28 -10.89 -20.84
N PRO A 214 -11.33 -12.09 -20.25
CA PRO A 214 -10.19 -13.00 -20.22
C PRO A 214 -9.91 -13.74 -21.53
N GLY A 215 -10.72 -13.51 -22.57
CA GLY A 215 -10.49 -14.02 -23.93
C GLY A 215 -9.69 -13.05 -24.79
N SER A 216 -10.27 -12.56 -25.88
CA SER A 216 -9.63 -11.60 -26.78
C SER A 216 -9.28 -10.25 -26.14
N GLY A 217 -9.96 -9.88 -25.04
CA GLY A 217 -9.77 -8.65 -24.28
C GLY A 217 -8.78 -8.79 -23.10
N VAL A 218 -8.08 -9.91 -22.95
CA VAL A 218 -7.14 -10.13 -21.83
C VAL A 218 -6.02 -9.06 -21.76
N TRP A 219 -5.66 -8.48 -22.90
CA TRP A 219 -4.67 -7.40 -22.96
C TRP A 219 -5.11 -6.14 -22.18
N MET A 220 -6.43 -5.91 -22.06
CA MET A 220 -6.97 -4.81 -21.24
C MET A 220 -6.72 -5.09 -19.75
N PHE A 221 -6.88 -6.34 -19.31
CA PHE A 221 -6.52 -6.72 -17.94
C PHE A 221 -5.01 -6.55 -17.69
N VAL A 222 -4.18 -7.03 -18.63
CA VAL A 222 -2.73 -6.85 -18.55
C VAL A 222 -2.34 -5.37 -18.46
N LEU A 223 -2.92 -4.54 -19.33
CA LEU A 223 -2.66 -3.09 -19.32
C LEU A 223 -3.15 -2.44 -18.01
N SER A 224 -4.30 -2.86 -17.51
CA SER A 224 -4.81 -2.42 -16.20
C SER A 224 -3.85 -2.76 -15.06
N MET A 225 -3.24 -3.95 -15.08
CA MET A 225 -2.23 -4.35 -14.09
C MET A 225 -0.96 -3.51 -14.20
N ILE A 226 -0.51 -3.18 -15.40
CA ILE A 226 0.64 -2.30 -15.61
C ILE A 226 0.35 -0.88 -15.11
N VAL A 227 -0.84 -0.35 -15.38
CA VAL A 227 -1.25 1.00 -14.95
C VAL A 227 -1.37 1.10 -13.42
N TYR A 228 -1.55 -0.02 -12.71
CA TYR A 228 -1.70 -0.04 -11.26
C TYR A 228 -0.53 0.60 -10.51
N GLY A 229 0.70 0.32 -10.90
CA GLY A 229 1.88 0.92 -10.25
C GLY A 229 1.86 2.46 -10.32
N VAL A 230 1.48 3.03 -11.47
CA VAL A 230 1.30 4.48 -11.60
C VAL A 230 0.14 4.96 -10.73
N ALA A 231 -0.97 4.25 -10.73
CA ALA A 231 -2.17 4.64 -9.98
C ALA A 231 -1.93 4.69 -8.47
N PHE A 232 -1.27 3.68 -7.93
CA PHE A 232 -1.06 3.52 -6.49
C PHE A 232 0.18 4.30 -5.99
N ASP A 233 1.36 4.00 -6.53
CA ASP A 233 2.61 4.53 -5.97
C ASP A 233 2.80 6.01 -6.22
N PHE A 234 2.42 6.50 -7.39
CA PHE A 234 2.56 7.93 -7.69
C PHE A 234 1.71 8.76 -6.74
N PHE A 235 0.50 8.30 -6.38
CA PHE A 235 -0.31 9.01 -5.41
C PHE A 235 0.23 8.85 -3.99
N ASN A 236 0.57 7.65 -3.58
CA ASN A 236 0.99 7.35 -2.21
C ASN A 236 2.27 8.11 -1.84
N ILE A 237 3.30 8.05 -2.69
CA ILE A 237 4.59 8.71 -2.41
C ILE A 237 4.48 10.23 -2.57
N SER A 238 3.85 10.72 -3.66
CA SER A 238 3.69 12.17 -3.83
C SER A 238 2.74 12.80 -2.81
N GLY A 239 1.72 12.06 -2.37
CA GLY A 239 0.81 12.48 -1.30
C GLY A 239 1.52 12.57 0.05
N SER A 240 2.33 11.57 0.39
CA SER A 240 3.17 11.60 1.59
C SER A 240 4.14 12.79 1.58
N LEU A 241 4.79 13.05 0.45
CA LEU A 241 5.67 14.22 0.29
C LEU A 241 4.88 15.54 0.37
N PHE A 242 3.66 15.59 -0.17
CA PHE A 242 2.79 16.76 -0.06
C PHE A 242 2.42 17.04 1.40
N VAL A 243 1.99 16.02 2.15
CA VAL A 243 1.71 16.15 3.59
C VAL A 243 2.95 16.63 4.33
N ASN A 244 4.11 16.05 4.04
CA ASN A 244 5.37 16.43 4.68
C ASN A 244 5.74 17.90 4.44
N LYS A 245 5.43 18.43 3.26
CA LYS A 245 5.71 19.82 2.86
C LYS A 245 4.72 20.82 3.43
N GLU A 246 3.44 20.47 3.52
CA GLU A 246 2.36 21.38 3.92
C GLU A 246 2.07 21.36 5.43
N THR A 247 2.76 20.50 6.21
CA THR A 247 2.50 20.37 7.64
C THR A 247 3.70 20.76 8.49
N ASP A 248 3.43 21.40 9.62
CA ASP A 248 4.43 21.72 10.61
C ASP A 248 5.05 20.46 11.21
N VAL A 249 6.33 20.56 11.58
CA VAL A 249 7.10 19.45 12.18
C VAL A 249 6.37 18.84 13.39
N ALA A 250 5.70 19.67 14.20
CA ALA A 250 5.00 19.23 15.41
C ALA A 250 3.84 18.26 15.17
N ILE A 251 3.14 18.37 14.04
CA ILE A 251 1.97 17.54 13.70
C ILE A 251 2.21 16.62 12.50
N ARG A 252 3.39 16.66 11.90
CA ARG A 252 3.74 15.93 10.67
C ARG A 252 3.51 14.43 10.78
N SER A 253 3.96 13.81 11.86
CA SER A 253 3.77 12.37 12.10
C SER A 253 2.28 11.99 12.17
N SER A 254 1.49 12.80 12.89
CA SER A 254 0.03 12.58 12.98
C SER A 254 -0.68 12.82 11.66
N ALA A 255 -0.21 13.78 10.86
CA ALA A 255 -0.75 14.07 9.53
C ALA A 255 -0.42 12.93 8.53
N GLN A 256 0.78 12.35 8.61
CA GLN A 256 1.13 11.14 7.86
C GLN A 256 0.28 9.93 8.28
N GLY A 257 0.05 9.75 9.58
CA GLY A 257 -0.86 8.71 10.08
C GLY A 257 -2.28 8.89 9.54
N LEU A 258 -2.80 10.12 9.56
CA LEU A 258 -4.11 10.43 8.99
C LEU A 258 -4.17 10.16 7.48
N PHE A 259 -3.12 10.52 6.73
CA PHE A 259 -3.01 10.20 5.31
C PHE A 259 -3.03 8.70 5.06
N MET A 260 -2.30 7.92 5.85
CA MET A 260 -2.28 6.45 5.76
C MET A 260 -3.65 5.83 6.05
N ILE A 261 -4.38 6.33 7.05
CA ILE A 261 -5.75 5.91 7.34
C ILE A 261 -6.67 6.22 6.16
N MET A 262 -6.57 7.40 5.55
CA MET A 262 -7.40 7.80 4.42
C MET A 262 -7.11 6.99 3.14
N THR A 263 -5.87 6.55 2.93
CA THR A 263 -5.47 5.81 1.72
C THR A 263 -5.55 4.30 1.85
N ASN A 264 -5.41 3.75 3.06
CA ASN A 264 -5.33 2.29 3.27
C ASN A 264 -6.38 1.75 4.26
N GLY A 265 -7.04 2.64 5.01
CA GLY A 265 -8.03 2.29 6.01
C GLY A 265 -9.39 2.15 5.48
#